data_9e9439d4b9131f1e1aac45c092a1af3c
#
_entry.id   9e9439d4b9131f1e1aac45c092a1af3c
#
_cell.length_a   1.000
_cell.length_b   1.000
_cell.length_c   1.000
_cell.angle_alpha   90.00
_cell.angle_beta   90.00
_cell.angle_gamma   90.00
#
_symmetry.space_group_name_H-M   'P 1'
#
loop_
_entity.id
_entity.type
_entity.pdbx_description
1 polymer ?
#
loop_
_entity_poly.entity_id
_entity_poly.type
_entity_poly.pdbx_seq_one_letter_code
_entity_poly.pdbx_strand_id
1 'polypeptide(L)'
;KTAVIEEMGIDQFSELHQHEGEVVIVNAAPGQWRGMIRLYLDQESEIIPLSAAGEIDISRIGLIPTRANICGTIISRGQNSGTNAKGKGWSMATAHVWDGTGLTEVVAFGMGRSETFDKLQVGDQIKLMAAEIGWREGTPQLRIDPRNTRLIVEVPNSKGSE
;
A
#
# COMPACT_ATOMS: atom_id res chain seq x y z
N LYS A 1 6.00 -11.20 -18.80
CA LYS A 1 6.92 -10.50 -19.72
C LYS A 1 8.18 -10.17 -18.95
N THR A 2 9.35 -10.36 -19.55
CA THR A 2 10.63 -10.04 -18.94
C THR A 2 11.10 -8.69 -19.46
N ALA A 3 11.62 -7.84 -18.58
CA ALA A 3 12.27 -6.59 -18.92
C ALA A 3 13.75 -6.64 -18.53
N VAL A 4 14.58 -5.89 -19.24
CA VAL A 4 16.00 -5.69 -18.91
C VAL A 4 16.11 -4.32 -18.25
N ILE A 5 16.80 -4.26 -17.12
CA ILE A 5 17.08 -3.01 -16.41
C ILE A 5 18.53 -2.62 -16.74
N GLU A 6 18.73 -1.40 -17.18
CA GLU A 6 20.05 -0.82 -17.45
C GLU A 6 20.27 0.41 -16.60
N GLU A 7 21.42 0.47 -16.00
CA GLU A 7 21.87 1.60 -15.20
C GLU A 7 22.66 2.59 -16.05
N MET A 8 22.37 3.88 -15.88
CA MET A 8 23.03 4.95 -16.61
C MET A 8 23.82 5.86 -15.67
N GLY A 9 25.04 5.42 -15.34
CA GLY A 9 26.02 6.27 -14.65
C GLY A 9 25.88 6.38 -13.13
N ILE A 10 25.07 5.52 -12.53
CA ILE A 10 24.89 5.43 -11.08
C ILE A 10 24.88 3.96 -10.64
N ASP A 11 25.33 3.69 -9.43
CA ASP A 11 25.37 2.33 -8.89
C ASP A 11 24.09 2.00 -8.11
N GLN A 12 22.95 1.90 -8.79
CA GLN A 12 21.70 1.41 -8.19
C GLN A 12 21.52 -0.10 -8.34
N PHE A 13 22.31 -0.76 -9.17
CA PHE A 13 22.26 -2.22 -9.28
C PHE A 13 22.69 -2.92 -7.99
N SER A 14 23.57 -2.31 -7.20
CA SER A 14 23.89 -2.82 -5.87
C SER A 14 22.68 -2.86 -4.94
N GLU A 15 21.79 -1.86 -5.01
CA GLU A 15 20.52 -1.86 -4.28
C GLU A 15 19.58 -2.96 -4.77
N LEU A 16 19.41 -3.12 -6.09
CA LEU A 16 18.57 -4.19 -6.64
C LEU A 16 19.03 -5.58 -6.20
N HIS A 17 20.34 -5.82 -6.16
CA HIS A 17 20.89 -7.11 -5.74
C HIS A 17 20.73 -7.37 -4.22
N GLN A 18 20.50 -6.35 -3.43
CA GLN A 18 20.26 -6.49 -2.00
C GLN A 18 18.79 -6.81 -1.66
N HIS A 19 17.88 -6.65 -2.63
CA HIS A 19 16.47 -6.90 -2.42
C HIS A 19 16.09 -8.31 -2.90
N GLU A 20 15.72 -9.16 -1.96
CA GLU A 20 15.05 -10.42 -2.26
C GLU A 20 13.53 -10.16 -2.33
N GLY A 21 12.92 -10.39 -3.48
CA GLY A 21 11.49 -10.24 -3.67
C GLY A 21 11.10 -9.19 -4.71
N GLU A 22 9.89 -8.66 -4.57
CA GLU A 22 9.33 -7.68 -5.50
C GLU A 22 9.80 -6.26 -5.16
N VAL A 23 10.10 -5.48 -6.21
CA VAL A 23 10.44 -4.06 -6.10
C VAL A 23 9.58 -3.24 -7.06
N VAL A 24 9.36 -1.99 -6.74
CA VAL A 24 8.85 -0.97 -7.66
C VAL A 24 9.99 -0.06 -8.06
N ILE A 25 10.11 0.19 -9.34
CA ILE A 25 11.06 1.16 -9.88
C ILE A 25 10.26 2.39 -10.32
N VAL A 26 10.60 3.51 -9.76
CA VAL A 26 9.94 4.80 -10.01
C VAL A 26 10.86 5.68 -10.85
N ASN A 27 10.28 6.47 -11.74
CA ASN A 27 11.00 7.38 -12.65
C ASN A 27 12.02 6.68 -13.57
N ALA A 28 11.83 5.41 -13.89
CA ALA A 28 12.63 4.76 -14.91
C ALA A 28 12.16 5.15 -16.30
N ALA A 29 13.08 5.46 -17.18
CA ALA A 29 12.77 5.74 -18.58
C ALA A 29 12.51 4.43 -19.34
N PRO A 30 11.34 4.25 -19.97
CA PRO A 30 11.08 3.05 -20.74
C PRO A 30 11.78 3.09 -22.10
N GLY A 31 12.28 1.96 -22.55
CA GLY A 31 12.85 1.79 -23.88
C GLY A 31 12.57 0.40 -24.44
N GLN A 32 13.01 0.18 -25.67
CA GLN A 32 12.89 -1.10 -26.34
C GLN A 32 14.15 -1.41 -27.15
N TRP A 33 14.63 -2.63 -27.05
CA TRP A 33 15.73 -3.10 -27.86
C TRP A 33 15.52 -4.57 -28.24
N ARG A 34 15.60 -4.89 -29.51
CA ARG A 34 15.37 -6.25 -30.06
C ARG A 34 14.07 -6.90 -29.54
N GLY A 35 12.99 -6.14 -29.43
CA GLY A 35 11.70 -6.63 -28.96
C GLY A 35 11.58 -6.83 -27.44
N MET A 36 12.64 -6.54 -26.67
CA MET A 36 12.62 -6.58 -25.21
C MET A 36 12.36 -5.21 -24.63
N ILE A 37 11.55 -5.16 -23.60
CA ILE A 37 11.34 -3.94 -22.80
C ILE A 37 12.61 -3.68 -22.00
N ARG A 38 13.07 -2.44 -22.01
CA ARG A 38 14.17 -1.95 -21.19
C ARG A 38 13.69 -0.84 -20.28
N LEU A 39 14.24 -0.80 -19.09
CA LEU A 39 14.09 0.31 -18.16
C LEU A 39 15.46 0.90 -17.89
N TYR A 40 15.62 2.19 -18.16
CA TYR A 40 16.84 2.93 -17.91
C TYR A 40 16.68 3.68 -16.59
N LEU A 41 17.59 3.43 -15.66
CA LEU A 41 17.65 4.11 -14.37
C LEU A 41 18.66 5.25 -14.46
N ASP A 42 18.32 6.37 -13.84
CA ASP A 42 19.17 7.54 -13.68
C ASP A 42 19.14 8.06 -12.24
N GLN A 43 19.69 9.24 -12.00
CA GLN A 43 19.75 9.84 -10.67
C GLN A 43 18.38 10.17 -10.05
N GLU A 44 17.34 10.27 -10.87
CA GLU A 44 15.97 10.54 -10.41
C GLU A 44 15.17 9.25 -10.21
N SER A 45 15.74 8.13 -10.61
CA SER A 45 15.11 6.82 -10.44
C SER A 45 15.20 6.35 -9.00
N GLU A 46 14.18 5.68 -8.53
CA GLU A 46 14.11 5.14 -7.18
C GLU A 46 13.65 3.69 -7.19
N ILE A 47 14.26 2.87 -6.36
CA ILE A 47 13.88 1.47 -6.16
C ILE A 47 13.21 1.34 -4.79
N ILE A 48 11.95 0.94 -4.79
CA ILE A 48 11.15 0.75 -3.59
C ILE A 48 10.90 -0.74 -3.41
N PRO A 49 11.46 -1.38 -2.37
CA PRO A 49 11.18 -2.78 -2.10
C PRO A 49 9.72 -2.96 -1.68
N LEU A 50 9.04 -3.89 -2.36
CA LEU A 50 7.69 -4.35 -1.97
C LEU A 50 7.74 -5.50 -0.96
N SER A 51 8.92 -6.06 -0.76
CA SER A 51 9.08 -7.17 0.15
C SER A 51 8.75 -6.76 1.57
N ALA A 52 8.06 -7.62 2.20
CA ALA A 52 7.49 -7.73 3.53
C ALA A 52 8.13 -6.99 4.72
N ALA A 53 9.22 -6.30 4.55
CA ALA A 53 9.92 -5.61 5.63
C ALA A 53 9.72 -4.08 5.62
N GLY A 54 9.28 -3.48 4.51
CA GLY A 54 9.24 -2.03 4.35
C GLY A 54 7.83 -1.46 4.42
N GLU A 55 7.59 -0.60 5.37
CA GLU A 55 6.47 0.33 5.35
C GLU A 55 6.81 1.46 4.37
N ILE A 56 5.81 1.89 3.61
CA ILE A 56 5.95 3.00 2.69
C ILE A 56 5.12 4.19 3.16
N ASP A 57 5.53 5.36 2.77
CA ASP A 57 4.78 6.58 2.98
C ASP A 57 3.45 6.53 2.24
N ILE A 58 2.37 6.94 2.90
CA ILE A 58 1.02 6.98 2.30
C ILE A 58 1.01 7.86 1.05
N SER A 59 1.79 8.93 1.01
CA SER A 59 1.93 9.80 -0.17
C SER A 59 2.42 9.05 -1.42
N ARG A 60 3.01 7.87 -1.26
CA ARG A 60 3.65 7.07 -2.32
C ARG A 60 2.85 5.85 -2.75
N ILE A 61 1.74 5.52 -2.09
CA ILE A 61 0.97 4.31 -2.41
C ILE A 61 0.46 4.29 -3.85
N GLY A 62 0.19 5.45 -4.45
CA GLY A 62 -0.23 5.58 -5.84
C GLY A 62 0.84 5.17 -6.86
N LEU A 63 2.10 5.04 -6.45
CA LEU A 63 3.20 4.59 -7.28
C LEU A 63 3.36 3.06 -7.29
N ILE A 64 2.70 2.35 -6.39
CA ILE A 64 2.82 0.91 -6.17
C ILE A 64 1.69 0.18 -6.87
N PRO A 65 1.98 -0.87 -7.67
CA PRO A 65 0.96 -1.46 -8.54
C PRO A 65 0.04 -2.47 -7.86
N THR A 66 0.43 -3.09 -6.73
CA THR A 66 -0.28 -4.26 -6.20
C THR A 66 -0.66 -4.17 -4.73
N ARG A 67 0.33 -4.18 -3.83
CA ARG A 67 0.11 -4.22 -2.38
C ARG A 67 1.08 -3.29 -1.66
N ALA A 68 0.64 -2.75 -0.53
CA ALA A 68 1.44 -1.87 0.30
C ALA A 68 1.37 -2.24 1.77
N ASN A 69 2.46 -1.93 2.49
CA ASN A 69 2.52 -1.91 3.94
C ASN A 69 2.57 -0.46 4.39
N ILE A 70 1.68 -0.07 5.27
CA ILE A 70 1.64 1.27 5.83
C ILE A 70 1.51 1.24 7.35
N CYS A 71 1.97 2.31 7.99
CA CYS A 71 1.62 2.66 9.36
C CYS A 71 0.94 4.02 9.37
N GLY A 72 0.06 4.24 10.34
CA GLY A 72 -0.56 5.53 10.49
C GLY A 72 -1.65 5.56 11.56
N THR A 73 -2.23 6.73 11.72
CA THR A 73 -3.28 7.00 12.70
C THR A 73 -4.63 7.07 12.01
N ILE A 74 -5.63 6.42 12.59
CA ILE A 74 -7.02 6.52 12.16
C ILE A 74 -7.53 7.92 12.47
N ILE A 75 -7.94 8.67 11.45
CA ILE A 75 -8.49 10.02 11.63
C ILE A 75 -9.98 10.12 11.39
N SER A 76 -10.56 9.18 10.66
CA SER A 76 -12.01 9.07 10.52
C SER A 76 -12.43 7.64 10.21
N ARG A 77 -13.70 7.35 10.45
CA ARG A 77 -14.32 6.07 10.11
C ARG A 77 -15.65 6.28 9.42
N GLY A 78 -15.99 5.36 8.56
CA GLY A 78 -17.26 5.36 7.84
C GLY A 78 -17.79 3.95 7.64
N GLN A 79 -19.07 3.88 7.33
CA GLN A 79 -19.73 2.66 6.92
C GLN A 79 -20.70 3.00 5.80
N ASN A 80 -20.73 2.16 4.79
CA ASN A 80 -21.65 2.32 3.67
C ASN A 80 -22.27 0.99 3.30
N SER A 81 -23.49 1.02 2.81
CA SER A 81 -24.20 -0.17 2.36
C SER A 81 -25.16 0.18 1.23
N GLY A 82 -25.50 -0.81 0.46
CA GLY A 82 -26.42 -0.62 -0.65
C GLY A 82 -26.85 -1.94 -1.24
N THR A 83 -27.55 -1.86 -2.37
CA THR A 83 -28.00 -3.01 -3.13
C THR A 83 -27.44 -2.89 -4.55
N ASN A 84 -26.82 -3.93 -5.05
CA ASN A 84 -26.31 -3.94 -6.42
C ASN A 84 -27.44 -4.11 -7.45
N ALA A 85 -27.12 -3.96 -8.74
CA ALA A 85 -28.07 -4.09 -9.83
C ALA A 85 -28.80 -5.47 -9.90
N LYS A 86 -28.23 -6.50 -9.24
CA LYS A 86 -28.82 -7.84 -9.13
C LYS A 86 -29.67 -8.03 -7.86
N GLY A 87 -29.94 -6.95 -7.11
CA GLY A 87 -30.72 -6.99 -5.88
C GLY A 87 -29.97 -7.55 -4.66
N LYS A 88 -28.64 -7.82 -4.77
CA LYS A 88 -27.84 -8.33 -3.68
C LYS A 88 -27.31 -7.17 -2.81
N GLY A 89 -27.60 -7.22 -1.53
CA GLY A 89 -27.07 -6.26 -0.56
C GLY A 89 -25.53 -6.36 -0.43
N TRP A 90 -24.90 -5.23 -0.23
CA TRP A 90 -23.48 -5.12 0.10
C TRP A 90 -23.28 -4.14 1.24
N SER A 91 -22.23 -4.34 2.00
CA SER A 91 -21.77 -3.41 3.02
C SER A 91 -20.26 -3.29 2.99
N MET A 92 -19.78 -2.11 3.27
CA MET A 92 -18.36 -1.85 3.45
C MET A 92 -18.14 -0.97 4.67
N ALA A 93 -17.02 -1.16 5.33
CA ALA A 93 -16.52 -0.25 6.34
C ALA A 93 -15.27 0.45 5.82
N THR A 94 -15.09 1.69 6.19
CA THR A 94 -13.96 2.51 5.78
C THR A 94 -13.26 3.13 6.97
N ALA A 95 -11.97 3.39 6.81
CA ALA A 95 -11.17 4.16 7.73
C ALA A 95 -10.23 5.06 6.93
N HIS A 96 -10.04 6.30 7.36
CA HIS A 96 -9.01 7.16 6.79
C HIS A 96 -7.78 7.14 7.69
N VAL A 97 -6.62 6.91 7.09
CA VAL A 97 -5.35 6.74 7.77
C VAL A 97 -4.40 7.86 7.34
N TRP A 98 -3.76 8.47 8.32
CA TRP A 98 -2.78 9.54 8.16
C TRP A 98 -1.45 9.13 8.78
N ASP A 99 -0.33 9.33 8.07
CA ASP A 99 1.02 9.00 8.53
C ASP A 99 1.98 10.21 8.62
N GLY A 100 1.47 11.41 8.41
CA GLY A 100 2.27 12.63 8.31
C GLY A 100 2.70 12.99 6.89
N THR A 101 2.70 12.06 5.96
CA THR A 101 3.06 12.27 4.54
C THR A 101 1.85 12.37 3.64
N GLY A 102 0.77 11.67 3.98
CA GLY A 102 -0.44 11.62 3.17
C GLY A 102 -1.61 10.98 3.90
N LEU A 103 -2.75 11.02 3.24
CA LEU A 103 -4.01 10.46 3.68
C LEU A 103 -4.47 9.39 2.69
N THR A 104 -4.91 8.24 3.20
CA THR A 104 -5.51 7.20 2.37
C THR A 104 -6.77 6.63 3.00
N GLU A 105 -7.69 6.18 2.15
CA GLU A 105 -8.85 5.43 2.57
C GLU A 105 -8.52 3.93 2.60
N VAL A 106 -8.81 3.29 3.71
CA VAL A 106 -8.76 1.83 3.86
C VAL A 106 -10.19 1.29 3.84
N VAL A 107 -10.45 0.33 2.95
CA VAL A 107 -11.77 -0.22 2.71
C VAL A 107 -11.79 -1.72 3.05
N ALA A 108 -12.81 -2.13 3.80
CA ALA A 108 -13.08 -3.52 4.12
C ALA A 108 -14.46 -3.93 3.63
N PHE A 109 -14.53 -4.89 2.72
CA PHE A 109 -15.76 -5.47 2.20
C PHE A 109 -16.01 -6.86 2.76
N GLY A 110 -17.25 -7.18 3.08
CA GLY A 110 -17.67 -8.53 3.41
C GLY A 110 -16.73 -9.23 4.40
N MET A 111 -16.03 -10.28 3.95
CA MET A 111 -15.09 -11.05 4.78
C MET A 111 -13.80 -10.29 5.15
N GLY A 112 -13.46 -9.23 4.43
CA GLY A 112 -12.36 -8.32 4.81
C GLY A 112 -12.70 -7.44 6.02
N ARG A 113 -13.98 -7.40 6.37
CA ARG A 113 -14.49 -6.71 7.54
C ARG A 113 -14.35 -7.62 8.78
N SER A 114 -13.19 -7.56 9.39
CA SER A 114 -12.89 -8.33 10.60
C SER A 114 -13.40 -7.62 11.85
N GLU A 115 -13.55 -8.37 12.93
CA GLU A 115 -13.86 -7.80 14.24
C GLU A 115 -12.82 -6.74 14.67
N THR A 116 -11.55 -6.96 14.34
CA THR A 116 -10.48 -5.99 14.60
C THR A 116 -10.72 -4.69 13.82
N PHE A 117 -11.09 -4.78 12.54
CA PHE A 117 -11.40 -3.59 11.75
C PHE A 117 -12.64 -2.86 12.28
N ASP A 118 -13.67 -3.59 12.69
CA ASP A 118 -14.91 -3.00 13.22
C ASP A 118 -14.71 -2.29 14.55
N LYS A 119 -13.73 -2.72 15.34
CA LYS A 119 -13.39 -2.12 16.64
C LYS A 119 -12.46 -0.92 16.56
N LEU A 120 -11.88 -0.62 15.38
CA LEU A 120 -11.00 0.54 15.22
C LEU A 120 -11.70 1.82 15.64
N GLN A 121 -10.96 2.70 16.30
CA GLN A 121 -11.41 4.02 16.73
C GLN A 121 -10.53 5.12 16.16
N VAL A 122 -11.08 6.32 16.09
CA VAL A 122 -10.30 7.51 15.74
C VAL A 122 -9.22 7.71 16.81
N GLY A 123 -7.98 7.91 16.37
CA GLY A 123 -6.80 8.01 17.23
C GLY A 123 -6.01 6.72 17.36
N ASP A 124 -6.56 5.56 16.96
CA ASP A 124 -5.79 4.32 16.96
C ASP A 124 -4.64 4.40 15.98
N GLN A 125 -3.47 3.93 16.42
CA GLN A 125 -2.34 3.71 15.54
C GLN A 125 -2.39 2.30 14.99
N ILE A 126 -2.28 2.17 13.69
CA ILE A 126 -2.37 0.89 13.00
C ILE A 126 -1.17 0.65 12.11
N LYS A 127 -0.88 -0.64 11.95
CA LYS A 127 -0.01 -1.17 10.94
C LYS A 127 -0.82 -2.06 10.01
N LEU A 128 -0.81 -1.76 8.74
CA LEU A 128 -1.52 -2.52 7.72
C LEU A 128 -0.49 -3.15 6.78
N MET A 129 -0.47 -4.49 6.74
CA MET A 129 0.50 -5.25 5.97
C MET A 129 -0.17 -5.91 4.78
N ALA A 130 0.47 -5.82 3.61
CA ALA A 130 0.02 -6.41 2.36
C ALA A 130 -1.42 -6.02 1.96
N ALA A 131 -1.80 -4.77 2.21
CA ALA A 131 -3.07 -4.23 1.75
C ALA A 131 -3.08 -4.10 0.23
N GLU A 132 -4.17 -4.51 -0.41
CA GLU A 132 -4.34 -4.40 -1.85
C GLU A 132 -4.58 -2.95 -2.26
N ILE A 133 -3.87 -2.49 -3.30
CA ILE A 133 -4.06 -1.15 -3.83
C ILE A 133 -5.17 -1.18 -4.87
N GLY A 134 -6.22 -0.42 -4.61
CA GLY A 134 -7.30 -0.15 -5.55
C GLY A 134 -7.35 1.32 -5.95
N TRP A 135 -8.14 1.63 -6.96
CA TRP A 135 -8.34 3.00 -7.42
C TRP A 135 -9.81 3.34 -7.43
N ARG A 136 -10.13 4.51 -6.93
CA ARG A 136 -11.48 5.06 -6.99
C ARG A 136 -11.41 6.50 -7.48
N GLU A 137 -12.03 6.78 -8.62
CA GLU A 137 -12.08 8.13 -9.20
C GLU A 137 -10.69 8.80 -9.31
N GLY A 138 -9.67 8.00 -9.73
CA GLY A 138 -8.30 8.48 -9.86
C GLY A 138 -7.51 8.61 -8.56
N THR A 139 -8.09 8.23 -7.42
CA THR A 139 -7.42 8.25 -6.11
C THR A 139 -7.10 6.84 -5.65
N PRO A 140 -5.85 6.56 -5.21
CA PRO A 140 -5.51 5.26 -4.65
C PRO A 140 -6.19 5.06 -3.28
N GLN A 141 -6.68 3.86 -3.06
CA GLN A 141 -7.21 3.41 -1.77
C GLN A 141 -6.64 2.04 -1.44
N LEU A 142 -6.60 1.72 -0.17
CA LEU A 142 -6.17 0.41 0.31
C LEU A 142 -7.38 -0.47 0.60
N ARG A 143 -7.32 -1.72 0.17
CA ARG A 143 -8.36 -2.72 0.41
C ARG A 143 -7.84 -3.83 1.29
N ILE A 144 -8.65 -4.24 2.23
CA ILE A 144 -8.36 -5.40 3.06
C ILE A 144 -8.73 -6.66 2.30
N ASP A 145 -7.71 -7.42 1.93
CA ASP A 145 -7.86 -8.78 1.42
C ASP A 145 -7.87 -9.75 2.62
N PRO A 146 -8.99 -10.43 2.90
CA PRO A 146 -9.13 -11.26 4.09
C PRO A 146 -8.13 -12.42 4.18
N ARG A 147 -7.48 -12.76 3.06
CA ARG A 147 -6.50 -13.85 2.99
C ARG A 147 -5.07 -13.40 3.26
N ASN A 148 -4.73 -12.18 2.84
CA ASN A 148 -3.34 -11.74 2.79
C ASN A 148 -3.07 -10.49 3.63
N THR A 149 -4.06 -9.62 3.84
CA THR A 149 -3.86 -8.39 4.60
C THR A 149 -3.88 -8.68 6.10
N ARG A 150 -2.89 -8.15 6.81
CA ARG A 150 -2.85 -8.18 8.29
C ARG A 150 -3.02 -6.77 8.82
N LEU A 151 -3.97 -6.62 9.72
CA LEU A 151 -4.21 -5.39 10.47
C LEU A 151 -3.74 -5.58 11.91
N ILE A 152 -2.84 -4.72 12.35
CA ILE A 152 -2.31 -4.69 13.71
C ILE A 152 -2.66 -3.33 14.29
N VAL A 153 -3.30 -3.33 15.46
CA VAL A 153 -3.55 -2.11 16.23
C VAL A 153 -2.43 -1.99 17.24
N GLU A 154 -1.66 -0.91 17.16
CA GLU A 154 -0.62 -0.63 18.13
C GLU A 154 -1.27 -0.13 19.42
N VAL A 155 -1.12 -0.88 20.48
CA VAL A 155 -1.54 -0.42 21.83
C VAL A 155 -0.55 0.68 22.23
N PRO A 156 -1.00 1.91 22.55
CA PRO A 156 -0.10 2.92 23.10
C PRO A 156 0.58 2.30 24.32
N ASN A 157 1.91 2.24 24.29
CA ASN A 157 2.66 1.86 25.48
C ASN A 157 2.23 2.83 26.59
N SER A 158 1.46 2.36 27.52
CA SER A 158 1.26 3.01 28.81
C SER A 158 2.63 3.00 29.50
N LYS A 159 3.48 3.97 29.17
CA LYS A 159 4.60 4.30 30.02
C LYS A 159 3.98 4.71 31.34
N GLY A 160 4.19 3.83 32.32
CA GLY A 160 3.75 4.06 33.68
C GLY A 160 4.12 5.46 34.12
N SER A 161 3.12 6.14 34.62
CA SER A 161 3.33 7.28 35.51
C SER A 161 4.02 6.76 36.77
N GLU A 162 5.29 7.07 36.92
CA GLU A 162 5.87 7.22 38.24
C GLU A 162 5.46 8.57 38.81
#